data_271566bc6db0aa5124b513fc3b5effc2
#
_entry.id   271566bc6db0aa5124b513fc3b5effc2
#
_cell.length_a   1.000
_cell.length_b   1.000
_cell.length_c   1.000
_cell.angle_alpha   90.00
_cell.angle_beta   90.00
_cell.angle_gamma   90.00
#
_symmetry.space_group_name_H-M   'P 1'
#
loop_
_entity.id
_entity.type
_entity.pdbx_description
1 polymer ?
#
loop_
_entity_poly.entity_id
_entity_poly.type
_entity_poly.pdbx_seq_one_letter_code
_entity_poly.pdbx_strand_id
1 'polypeptide(L)'
;SRRQRQMCIRDRLEAAHHGAGGSVGIVRALALALCHINRITTAMSEHATERRGAGATSFQHRILVLSATPDVSAQYVPMMNCIFSAQKQGIQVDVCKLLGDETVFLRQACHLTGGHYYHVPRLDGLLQVLMTTFLPSRSIQASLMFPALDDVDFRAACFCHRRNVDIGYVCSVCLSIFCEPRDTCLICHAAFMPSTLKRLKDER
;
A
#
# COMPACT_ATOMS: atom_id res chain seq x y z
N SER A 1 30.05 -5.71 -5.07
CA SER A 1 29.79 -5.41 -6.47
C SER A 1 28.28 -5.28 -6.72
N ARG A 2 27.85 -4.50 -7.70
CA ARG A 2 26.43 -4.24 -8.02
C ARG A 2 25.60 -5.52 -8.24
N ARG A 3 26.18 -6.55 -8.84
CA ARG A 3 25.53 -7.86 -9.07
C ARG A 3 25.23 -8.62 -7.77
N GLN A 4 26.09 -8.56 -6.79
CA GLN A 4 25.85 -9.20 -5.48
C GLN A 4 24.69 -8.57 -4.70
N ARG A 5 24.48 -7.24 -4.82
CA ARG A 5 23.36 -6.56 -4.14
C ARG A 5 22.01 -6.89 -4.77
N GLN A 6 21.94 -7.03 -6.09
CA GLN A 6 20.70 -7.45 -6.79
C GLN A 6 20.34 -8.90 -6.46
N MET A 7 21.33 -9.79 -6.33
CA MET A 7 21.13 -11.19 -5.92
C MET A 7 20.57 -11.28 -4.50
N CYS A 8 21.10 -10.52 -3.54
CA CYS A 8 20.61 -10.52 -2.16
C CYS A 8 19.15 -10.05 -2.00
N ILE A 9 18.67 -9.16 -2.87
CA ILE A 9 17.26 -8.72 -2.86
C ILE A 9 16.37 -9.82 -3.41
N ARG A 10 16.78 -10.47 -4.48
CA ARG A 10 16.06 -11.56 -5.11
C ARG A 10 15.97 -12.79 -4.19
N ASP A 11 17.07 -13.21 -3.58
CA ASP A 11 17.11 -14.34 -2.66
C ASP A 11 16.28 -14.09 -1.39
N ARG A 12 16.22 -12.84 -0.89
CA ARG A 12 15.34 -12.48 0.23
C ARG A 12 13.85 -12.47 -0.14
N LEU A 13 13.52 -12.10 -1.38
CA LEU A 13 12.15 -12.18 -1.87
C LEU A 13 11.73 -13.65 -2.06
N GLU A 14 12.60 -14.49 -2.59
CA GLU A 14 12.35 -15.93 -2.77
C GLU A 14 12.27 -16.67 -1.41
N ALA A 15 13.13 -16.34 -0.44
CA ALA A 15 13.05 -16.90 0.92
C ALA A 15 11.78 -16.48 1.67
N ALA A 16 11.21 -15.32 1.38
CA ALA A 16 9.93 -14.89 1.93
C ALA A 16 8.74 -15.68 1.37
N HIS A 17 8.88 -16.30 0.19
CA HIS A 17 7.85 -17.15 -0.41
C HIS A 17 7.77 -18.55 0.21
N HIS A 18 8.84 -19.08 0.81
CA HIS A 18 8.87 -20.44 1.33
C HIS A 18 8.53 -20.58 2.81
N GLY A 19 8.27 -19.51 3.52
CA GLY A 19 8.17 -19.55 4.99
C GLY A 19 6.92 -18.99 5.62
N ALA A 20 5.72 -19.29 5.14
CA ALA A 20 4.46 -19.28 5.90
C ALA A 20 3.27 -19.23 4.94
N GLY A 21 2.30 -20.10 5.13
CA GLY A 21 1.15 -20.24 4.24
C GLY A 21 0.50 -18.94 3.83
N GLY A 22 0.50 -18.68 2.53
CA GLY A 22 -0.46 -17.85 1.81
C GLY A 22 -0.54 -16.35 2.05
N SER A 23 0.16 -15.78 3.02
CA SER A 23 0.13 -14.32 3.25
C SER A 23 1.22 -13.63 2.42
N VAL A 24 0.80 -13.00 1.34
CA VAL A 24 1.71 -12.21 0.50
C VAL A 24 2.31 -11.08 1.32
N GLY A 25 3.62 -11.04 1.37
CA GLY A 25 4.38 -10.04 2.14
C GLY A 25 4.43 -8.65 1.50
N ILE A 26 3.30 -8.15 0.97
CA ILE A 26 3.23 -6.84 0.29
C ILE A 26 3.70 -5.71 1.20
N VAL A 27 3.35 -5.76 2.49
CA VAL A 27 3.80 -4.78 3.48
C VAL A 27 5.31 -4.81 3.65
N ARG A 28 5.89 -6.02 3.69
CA ARG A 28 7.35 -6.17 3.76
C ARG A 28 8.03 -5.61 2.52
N ALA A 29 7.48 -5.88 1.34
CA ALA A 29 8.02 -5.37 0.08
C ALA A 29 7.98 -3.84 0.04
N LEU A 30 6.84 -3.23 0.43
CA LEU A 30 6.70 -1.77 0.52
C LEU A 30 7.68 -1.17 1.54
N ALA A 31 7.76 -1.74 2.75
CA ALA A 31 8.69 -1.26 3.76
C ALA A 31 10.15 -1.32 3.29
N LEU A 32 10.55 -2.43 2.64
CA LEU A 32 11.89 -2.56 2.07
C LEU A 32 12.16 -1.55 0.94
N ALA A 33 11.17 -1.31 0.08
CA ALA A 33 11.28 -0.32 -1.00
C ALA A 33 11.45 1.09 -0.42
N LEU A 34 10.66 1.47 0.58
CA LEU A 34 10.76 2.76 1.26
C LEU A 34 12.10 2.94 1.96
N CYS A 35 12.57 1.91 2.69
CA CYS A 35 13.90 1.94 3.31
C CYS A 35 15.02 2.07 2.27
N HIS A 36 14.88 1.40 1.12
CA HIS A 36 15.85 1.48 0.04
C HIS A 36 15.88 2.88 -0.58
N ILE A 37 14.73 3.47 -0.88
CA ILE A 37 14.61 4.81 -1.41
C ILE A 37 15.20 5.83 -0.42
N ASN A 38 14.82 5.75 0.86
CA ASN A 38 15.34 6.64 1.89
C ASN A 38 16.87 6.57 1.99
N ARG A 39 17.45 5.37 1.94
CA ARG A 39 18.90 5.20 1.94
C ARG A 39 19.57 5.86 0.72
N ILE A 40 18.99 5.70 -0.47
CA ILE A 40 19.53 6.34 -1.69
C ILE A 40 19.43 7.85 -1.58
N THR A 41 18.28 8.37 -1.16
CA THR A 41 18.04 9.81 -1.02
C THR A 41 19.01 10.44 -0.03
N THR A 42 19.24 9.79 1.13
CA THR A 42 20.21 10.26 2.13
C THR A 42 21.63 10.27 1.58
N ALA A 43 22.08 9.17 0.96
CA ALA A 43 23.42 9.09 0.37
C ALA A 43 23.65 10.15 -0.73
N MET A 44 22.60 10.44 -1.52
CA MET A 44 22.69 11.47 -2.56
C MET A 44 22.71 12.88 -1.98
N SER A 45 21.99 13.13 -0.87
CA SER A 45 22.02 14.43 -0.20
C SER A 45 23.39 14.72 0.43
N GLU A 46 24.07 13.71 0.99
CA GLU A 46 25.42 13.82 1.51
C GLU A 46 26.42 14.20 0.41
N HIS A 47 26.37 13.54 -0.75
CA HIS A 47 27.22 13.85 -1.88
C HIS A 47 26.90 15.18 -2.57
N ALA A 48 25.65 15.66 -2.51
CA ALA A 48 25.25 16.95 -3.05
C ALA A 48 25.79 18.12 -2.21
N THR A 49 25.96 17.93 -0.92
CA THR A 49 26.53 18.93 -0.01
C THR A 49 28.03 19.15 -0.28
N GLU A 50 28.74 18.11 -0.73
CA GLU A 50 30.15 18.18 -1.07
C GLU A 50 30.40 18.90 -2.42
N ARG A 51 29.42 18.89 -3.33
CA ARG A 51 29.51 19.50 -4.67
C ARG A 51 28.71 20.82 -4.71
N ARG A 52 29.17 21.84 -4.03
CA ARG A 52 28.66 23.21 -4.16
C ARG A 52 28.87 23.69 -5.60
N GLY A 53 27.85 23.64 -6.48
CA GLY A 53 27.87 24.27 -7.78
C GLY A 53 27.26 23.54 -8.98
N ALA A 54 26.95 22.24 -8.87
CA ALA A 54 26.24 21.54 -9.94
C ALA A 54 24.75 21.41 -9.57
N GLY A 55 23.89 21.90 -10.46
CA GLY A 55 22.43 21.85 -10.24
C GLY A 55 21.97 20.48 -9.73
N ALA A 56 21.43 20.46 -8.53
CA ALA A 56 21.00 19.23 -7.88
C ALA A 56 19.87 18.60 -8.72
N THR A 57 20.17 17.51 -9.42
CA THR A 57 19.16 16.70 -10.08
C THR A 57 18.27 16.08 -9.01
N SER A 58 17.10 16.64 -8.82
CA SER A 58 16.09 16.04 -7.92
C SER A 58 15.56 14.77 -8.55
N PHE A 59 15.87 13.62 -7.94
CA PHE A 59 15.29 12.35 -8.35
C PHE A 59 13.87 12.22 -7.79
N GLN A 60 12.94 11.91 -8.68
CA GLN A 60 11.58 11.55 -8.28
C GLN A 60 11.49 10.03 -8.15
N HIS A 61 11.30 9.56 -6.93
CA HIS A 61 11.14 8.14 -6.66
C HIS A 61 9.67 7.74 -6.82
N ARG A 62 9.45 6.58 -7.44
CA ARG A 62 8.12 5.99 -7.62
C ARG A 62 8.18 4.50 -7.30
N ILE A 63 7.09 3.97 -6.78
CA ILE A 63 6.94 2.55 -6.49
C ILE A 63 5.80 2.03 -7.36
N LEU A 64 6.05 1.03 -8.19
CA LEU A 64 5.01 0.31 -8.92
C LEU A 64 4.74 -1.03 -8.23
N VAL A 65 3.50 -1.23 -7.81
CA VAL A 65 3.03 -2.48 -7.21
C VAL A 65 2.24 -3.27 -8.25
N LEU A 66 2.71 -4.46 -8.57
CA LEU A 66 1.96 -5.44 -9.36
C LEU A 66 1.33 -6.45 -8.39
N SER A 67 0.01 -6.45 -8.28
CA SER A 67 -0.71 -7.31 -7.34
C SER A 67 -1.69 -8.23 -8.03
N ALA A 68 -1.60 -9.53 -7.77
CA ALA A 68 -2.56 -10.54 -8.22
C ALA A 68 -3.37 -11.15 -7.06
N THR A 69 -3.09 -10.73 -5.82
CA THR A 69 -3.67 -11.31 -4.60
C THR A 69 -4.74 -10.40 -4.01
N PRO A 70 -5.76 -10.97 -3.33
CA PRO A 70 -6.75 -10.18 -2.62
C PRO A 70 -6.16 -9.47 -1.41
N ASP A 71 -6.87 -8.46 -0.91
CA ASP A 71 -6.50 -7.75 0.30
C ASP A 71 -6.62 -8.66 1.54
N VAL A 72 -5.62 -8.56 2.42
CA VAL A 72 -5.60 -9.26 3.72
C VAL A 72 -5.86 -8.24 4.83
N SER A 73 -6.99 -8.36 5.51
CA SER A 73 -7.44 -7.41 6.53
C SER A 73 -6.42 -7.22 7.67
N ALA A 74 -5.73 -8.29 8.09
CA ALA A 74 -4.70 -8.23 9.12
C ALA A 74 -3.49 -7.34 8.75
N GLN A 75 -3.29 -7.07 7.47
CA GLN A 75 -2.19 -6.24 6.97
C GLN A 75 -2.58 -4.76 6.78
N TYR A 76 -3.83 -4.40 7.04
CA TYR A 76 -4.31 -3.02 6.81
C TYR A 76 -3.50 -1.97 7.56
N VAL A 77 -3.36 -2.12 8.88
CA VAL A 77 -2.65 -1.12 9.70
C VAL A 77 -1.17 -0.99 9.31
N PRO A 78 -0.39 -2.08 9.19
CA PRO A 78 0.98 -1.97 8.72
C PRO A 78 1.10 -1.39 7.30
N MET A 79 0.16 -1.71 6.41
CA MET A 79 0.13 -1.16 5.06
C MET A 79 -0.12 0.34 5.08
N MET A 80 -1.10 0.82 5.84
CA MET A 80 -1.40 2.25 5.97
C MET A 80 -0.21 3.03 6.54
N ASN A 81 0.53 2.47 7.49
CA ASN A 81 1.75 3.08 8.00
C ASN A 81 2.81 3.27 6.91
N CYS A 82 2.99 2.28 6.04
CA CYS A 82 3.88 2.39 4.88
C CYS A 82 3.39 3.47 3.90
N ILE A 83 2.08 3.54 3.63
CA ILE A 83 1.49 4.51 2.71
C ILE A 83 1.65 5.94 3.24
N PHE A 84 1.36 6.19 4.52
CA PHE A 84 1.58 7.50 5.13
C PHE A 84 3.07 7.89 5.15
N SER A 85 3.96 6.92 5.33
CA SER A 85 5.40 7.16 5.20
C SER A 85 5.78 7.54 3.78
N ALA A 86 5.23 6.86 2.75
CA ALA A 86 5.43 7.19 1.35
C ALA A 86 4.91 8.60 1.02
N GLN A 87 3.69 8.92 1.48
CA GLN A 87 3.08 10.23 1.30
C GLN A 87 3.94 11.35 1.92
N LYS A 88 4.42 11.15 3.15
CA LYS A 88 5.28 12.11 3.84
C LYS A 88 6.62 12.33 3.11
N GLN A 89 7.14 11.31 2.45
CA GLN A 89 8.37 11.39 1.67
C GLN A 89 8.14 11.87 0.22
N GLY A 90 6.90 12.11 -0.18
CA GLY A 90 6.55 12.50 -1.55
C GLY A 90 6.77 11.40 -2.58
N ILE A 91 6.77 10.13 -2.14
CA ILE A 91 6.94 8.97 -3.00
C ILE A 91 5.59 8.53 -3.54
N GLN A 92 5.43 8.56 -4.85
CA GLN A 92 4.23 8.10 -5.54
C GLN A 92 4.19 6.58 -5.57
N VAL A 93 3.04 6.01 -5.20
CA VAL A 93 2.78 4.57 -5.27
C VAL A 93 1.73 4.31 -6.34
N ASP A 94 2.13 3.66 -7.41
CA ASP A 94 1.26 3.23 -8.49
C ASP A 94 0.91 1.76 -8.32
N VAL A 95 -0.31 1.38 -8.65
CA VAL A 95 -0.78 -0.01 -8.50
C VAL A 95 -1.40 -0.51 -9.79
N CYS A 96 -0.87 -1.61 -10.28
CA CYS A 96 -1.47 -2.40 -11.34
C CYS A 96 -2.03 -3.70 -10.74
N LYS A 97 -3.33 -3.80 -10.62
CA LYS A 97 -4.02 -5.00 -10.16
C LYS A 97 -4.19 -5.96 -11.33
N LEU A 98 -3.60 -7.13 -11.21
CA LEU A 98 -3.67 -8.21 -12.21
C LEU A 98 -4.70 -9.22 -11.74
N LEU A 99 -5.76 -9.41 -12.53
CA LEU A 99 -6.79 -10.43 -12.27
C LEU A 99 -7.46 -10.35 -10.89
N GLY A 100 -8.57 -11.06 -10.73
CA GLY A 100 -9.32 -11.13 -9.47
C GLY A 100 -10.06 -9.84 -9.13
N ASP A 101 -10.56 -9.77 -7.91
CA ASP A 101 -11.36 -8.65 -7.43
C ASP A 101 -10.49 -7.40 -7.16
N GLU A 102 -11.12 -6.24 -7.21
CA GLU A 102 -10.48 -4.98 -6.87
C GLU A 102 -10.03 -4.96 -5.42
N THR A 103 -8.93 -4.25 -5.16
CA THR A 103 -8.36 -4.11 -3.82
C THR A 103 -8.62 -2.71 -3.29
N VAL A 104 -9.35 -2.62 -2.18
CA VAL A 104 -9.70 -1.34 -1.55
C VAL A 104 -8.45 -0.67 -0.98
N PHE A 105 -7.59 -1.43 -0.32
CA PHE A 105 -6.40 -0.88 0.37
C PHE A 105 -5.37 -0.32 -0.61
N LEU A 106 -5.15 -1.01 -1.73
CA LEU A 106 -4.21 -0.54 -2.76
C LEU A 106 -4.77 0.66 -3.54
N ARG A 107 -6.10 0.73 -3.74
CA ARG A 107 -6.74 1.90 -4.33
C ARG A 107 -6.58 3.13 -3.44
N GLN A 108 -6.80 2.99 -2.12
CA GLN A 108 -6.54 4.04 -1.14
C GLN A 108 -5.07 4.48 -1.14
N ALA A 109 -4.13 3.53 -1.28
CA ALA A 109 -2.71 3.81 -1.38
C ALA A 109 -2.38 4.75 -2.54
N CYS A 110 -2.89 4.45 -3.72
CA CYS A 110 -2.69 5.30 -4.91
C CYS A 110 -3.26 6.70 -4.69
N HIS A 111 -4.49 6.78 -4.19
CA HIS A 111 -5.13 8.07 -3.97
C HIS A 111 -4.36 8.94 -2.97
N LEU A 112 -3.94 8.38 -1.83
CA LEU A 112 -3.21 9.12 -0.78
C LEU A 112 -1.81 9.58 -1.22
N THR A 113 -1.16 8.83 -2.11
CA THR A 113 0.19 9.15 -2.60
C THR A 113 0.19 9.88 -3.95
N GLY A 114 -1.00 10.15 -4.53
CA GLY A 114 -1.14 10.76 -5.85
C GLY A 114 -0.68 9.85 -6.99
N GLY A 115 -0.77 8.53 -6.79
CA GLY A 115 -0.44 7.51 -7.78
C GLY A 115 -1.64 7.09 -8.62
N HIS A 116 -1.38 6.19 -9.56
CA HIS A 116 -2.38 5.65 -10.48
C HIS A 116 -2.76 4.23 -10.07
N TYR A 117 -4.04 3.94 -10.07
CA TYR A 117 -4.58 2.60 -9.89
C TYR A 117 -5.20 2.12 -11.19
N TYR A 118 -4.82 0.94 -11.65
CA TYR A 118 -5.43 0.31 -12.82
C TYR A 118 -5.66 -1.18 -12.58
N HIS A 119 -6.89 -1.62 -12.81
CA HIS A 119 -7.25 -3.03 -12.75
C HIS A 119 -7.26 -3.61 -14.17
N VAL A 120 -6.46 -4.65 -14.38
CA VAL A 120 -6.34 -5.36 -15.65
C VAL A 120 -7.14 -6.65 -15.58
N PRO A 121 -8.35 -6.70 -16.14
CA PRO A 121 -9.20 -7.90 -16.07
C PRO A 121 -8.66 -9.03 -16.95
N ARG A 122 -7.91 -8.69 -17.99
CA ARG A 122 -7.31 -9.63 -18.96
C ARG A 122 -5.85 -9.25 -19.19
N LEU A 123 -4.98 -10.24 -19.20
CA LEU A 123 -3.54 -10.01 -19.39
C LEU A 123 -3.16 -9.61 -20.83
N ASP A 124 -4.09 -9.74 -21.76
CA ASP A 124 -3.91 -9.27 -23.13
C ASP A 124 -3.69 -7.76 -23.13
N GLY A 125 -2.57 -7.30 -23.62
CA GLY A 125 -2.21 -5.88 -23.62
C GLY A 125 -1.60 -5.34 -22.32
N LEU A 126 -1.26 -6.19 -21.34
CA LEU A 126 -0.61 -5.77 -20.09
C LEU A 126 0.63 -4.90 -20.36
N LEU A 127 1.46 -5.29 -21.32
CA LEU A 127 2.66 -4.54 -21.69
C LEU A 127 2.29 -3.12 -22.15
N GLN A 128 1.25 -2.98 -22.95
CA GLN A 128 0.76 -1.68 -23.42
C GLN A 128 0.32 -0.81 -22.24
N VAL A 129 -0.46 -1.36 -21.30
CA VAL A 129 -0.88 -0.65 -20.10
C VAL A 129 0.31 -0.21 -19.25
N LEU A 130 1.30 -1.08 -19.04
CA LEU A 130 2.50 -0.74 -18.29
C LEU A 130 3.27 0.39 -18.97
N MET A 131 3.46 0.34 -20.28
CA MET A 131 4.20 1.33 -21.05
C MET A 131 3.48 2.67 -21.13
N THR A 132 2.16 2.70 -21.22
CA THR A 132 1.40 3.95 -21.39
C THR A 132 0.98 4.59 -20.08
N THR A 133 0.67 3.79 -19.06
CA THR A 133 0.12 4.31 -17.79
C THR A 133 1.19 4.50 -16.73
N PHE A 134 2.09 3.53 -16.56
CA PHE A 134 2.98 3.50 -15.41
C PHE A 134 4.41 3.97 -15.68
N LEU A 135 4.96 3.69 -16.89
CA LEU A 135 6.34 4.05 -17.22
C LEU A 135 6.57 5.52 -17.60
N PRO A 136 5.60 6.27 -18.14
CA PRO A 136 5.84 7.67 -18.50
C PRO A 136 6.27 8.50 -17.29
N SER A 137 7.14 9.50 -17.55
CA SER A 137 7.53 10.46 -16.53
C SER A 137 6.36 11.36 -16.14
N ARG A 138 6.42 11.97 -14.96
CA ARG A 138 5.34 12.82 -14.43
C ARG A 138 4.99 14.00 -15.36
N SER A 139 5.97 14.53 -16.08
CA SER A 139 5.77 15.59 -17.07
C SER A 139 4.96 15.09 -18.28
N ILE A 140 5.20 13.86 -18.73
CA ILE A 140 4.45 13.25 -19.83
C ILE A 140 3.06 12.84 -19.35
N GLN A 141 2.94 12.33 -18.13
CA GLN A 141 1.66 11.98 -17.54
C GLN A 141 0.69 13.15 -17.47
N ALA A 142 1.16 14.36 -17.19
CA ALA A 142 0.33 15.56 -17.19
C ALA A 142 -0.32 15.87 -18.56
N SER A 143 0.23 15.35 -19.65
CA SER A 143 -0.27 15.52 -21.01
C SER A 143 -1.10 14.33 -21.52
N LEU A 144 -1.15 13.24 -20.76
CA LEU A 144 -1.91 12.04 -21.10
C LEU A 144 -3.27 12.06 -20.40
N MET A 145 -4.29 11.61 -21.10
CA MET A 145 -5.61 11.37 -20.50
C MET A 145 -5.57 10.00 -19.82
N PHE A 146 -5.49 10.01 -18.49
CA PHE A 146 -5.65 8.79 -17.71
C PHE A 146 -7.13 8.52 -17.44
N PRO A 147 -7.52 7.23 -17.28
CA PRO A 147 -8.84 6.91 -16.74
C PRO A 147 -8.99 7.65 -15.41
N ALA A 148 -10.12 8.35 -15.26
CA ALA A 148 -10.43 9.00 -13.99
C ALA A 148 -10.35 7.95 -12.87
N LEU A 149 -9.69 8.29 -11.78
CA LEU A 149 -9.83 7.51 -10.55
C LEU A 149 -11.30 7.63 -10.16
N ASP A 150 -12.04 6.54 -10.28
CA ASP A 150 -13.39 6.47 -9.74
C ASP A 150 -13.36 6.95 -8.29
N ASP A 151 -14.43 7.59 -7.86
CA ASP A 151 -14.55 8.14 -6.51
C ASP A 151 -14.14 7.09 -5.48
N VAL A 152 -12.99 7.30 -4.85
CA VAL A 152 -12.46 6.37 -3.85
C VAL A 152 -13.28 6.56 -2.59
N ASP A 153 -14.07 5.55 -2.25
CA ASP A 153 -14.80 5.55 -1.00
C ASP A 153 -13.83 5.36 0.17
N PHE A 154 -13.60 6.43 0.94
CA PHE A 154 -12.75 6.45 2.13
C PHE A 154 -13.45 5.97 3.39
N ARG A 155 -14.74 5.59 3.29
CA ARG A 155 -15.43 5.00 4.44
C ARG A 155 -14.70 3.73 4.87
N ALA A 156 -14.64 3.54 6.18
CA ALA A 156 -14.00 2.39 6.76
C ALA A 156 -14.69 1.10 6.30
N ALA A 157 -13.91 0.12 5.87
CA ALA A 157 -14.41 -1.21 5.58
C ALA A 157 -14.35 -2.09 6.84
N CYS A 158 -15.44 -2.78 7.15
CA CYS A 158 -15.42 -3.73 8.28
C CYS A 158 -14.55 -4.94 7.95
N PHE A 159 -13.79 -5.39 8.94
CA PHE A 159 -12.88 -6.54 8.79
C PHE A 159 -13.59 -7.89 8.75
N CYS A 160 -14.86 -7.94 9.18
CA CYS A 160 -15.65 -9.18 9.18
C CYS A 160 -16.30 -9.48 7.82
N HIS A 161 -16.85 -8.47 7.12
CA HIS A 161 -17.59 -8.67 5.88
C HIS A 161 -16.97 -7.92 4.69
N ARG A 162 -15.93 -7.11 4.90
CA ARG A 162 -15.28 -6.26 3.88
C ARG A 162 -16.24 -5.29 3.17
N ARG A 163 -17.26 -4.83 3.91
CA ARG A 163 -18.22 -3.84 3.44
C ARG A 163 -17.92 -2.49 4.06
N ASN A 164 -18.12 -1.43 3.31
CA ASN A 164 -18.01 -0.08 3.83
C ASN A 164 -19.08 0.15 4.89
N VAL A 165 -18.70 0.76 6.00
CA VAL A 165 -19.57 1.04 7.13
C VAL A 165 -19.50 2.52 7.46
N ASP A 166 -20.66 3.12 7.70
CA ASP A 166 -20.75 4.53 8.10
C ASP A 166 -20.44 4.68 9.60
N ILE A 167 -20.85 3.68 10.39
CA ILE A 167 -20.55 3.59 11.81
C ILE A 167 -19.89 2.26 12.08
N GLY A 168 -18.70 2.27 12.70
CA GLY A 168 -17.92 1.08 13.00
C GLY A 168 -17.41 1.06 14.43
N TYR A 169 -17.25 -0.13 14.97
CA TYR A 169 -16.66 -0.40 16.28
C TYR A 169 -15.17 -0.71 16.10
N VAL A 170 -14.32 0.01 16.81
CA VAL A 170 -12.86 -0.09 16.65
C VAL A 170 -12.26 -0.84 17.83
N CYS A 171 -11.44 -1.85 17.53
CA CYS A 171 -10.67 -2.53 18.56
C CYS A 171 -9.58 -1.60 19.10
N SER A 172 -9.52 -1.42 20.44
CA SER A 172 -8.53 -0.56 21.09
C SER A 172 -7.08 -1.07 21.00
N VAL A 173 -6.89 -2.37 20.71
CA VAL A 173 -5.57 -2.99 20.67
C VAL A 173 -4.97 -2.96 19.25
N CYS A 174 -5.72 -3.43 18.25
CA CYS A 174 -5.21 -3.59 16.89
C CYS A 174 -5.85 -2.61 15.88
N LEU A 175 -6.75 -1.74 16.33
CA LEU A 175 -7.46 -0.74 15.51
C LEU A 175 -8.31 -1.33 14.37
N SER A 176 -8.61 -2.62 14.42
CA SER A 176 -9.51 -3.25 13.46
C SER A 176 -10.93 -2.76 13.62
N ILE A 177 -11.63 -2.57 12.51
CA ILE A 177 -12.98 -2.00 12.47
C ILE A 177 -14.00 -3.12 12.23
N PHE A 178 -15.07 -3.12 12.98
CA PHE A 178 -16.17 -4.07 12.89
C PHE A 178 -17.50 -3.36 12.71
N CYS A 179 -18.42 -3.95 11.96
CA CYS A 179 -19.78 -3.42 11.79
C CYS A 179 -20.69 -3.68 12.99
N GLU A 180 -20.32 -4.61 13.87
CA GLU A 180 -21.09 -5.00 15.04
C GLU A 180 -20.18 -5.13 16.27
N PRO A 181 -20.72 -4.83 17.48
CA PRO A 181 -19.98 -5.03 18.72
C PRO A 181 -19.83 -6.54 18.97
N ARG A 182 -18.61 -6.98 19.28
CA ARG A 182 -18.25 -8.38 19.52
C ARG A 182 -17.59 -8.54 20.88
N ASP A 183 -17.67 -9.73 21.43
CA ASP A 183 -17.06 -10.03 22.73
C ASP A 183 -15.54 -10.19 22.63
N THR A 184 -15.04 -10.61 21.47
CA THR A 184 -13.61 -10.77 21.18
C THR A 184 -13.25 -10.21 19.80
N CYS A 185 -12.07 -9.66 19.68
CA CYS A 185 -11.54 -9.19 18.40
C CYS A 185 -11.16 -10.37 17.50
N LEU A 186 -11.62 -10.37 16.25
CA LEU A 186 -11.30 -11.43 15.28
C LEU A 186 -9.85 -11.42 14.80
N ILE A 187 -9.13 -10.32 15.00
CA ILE A 187 -7.76 -10.12 14.46
C ILE A 187 -6.71 -10.36 15.54
N CYS A 188 -6.85 -9.72 16.71
CA CYS A 188 -5.86 -9.83 17.78
C CYS A 188 -6.35 -10.67 18.98
N HIS A 189 -7.57 -11.21 18.91
CA HIS A 189 -8.20 -12.02 19.95
C HIS A 189 -8.32 -11.37 21.33
N ALA A 190 -8.16 -10.04 21.40
CA ALA A 190 -8.39 -9.30 22.64
C ALA A 190 -9.86 -9.38 23.05
N ALA A 191 -10.11 -9.69 24.32
CA ALA A 191 -11.45 -9.69 24.90
C ALA A 191 -11.86 -8.26 25.29
N PHE A 192 -13.13 -7.91 25.04
CA PHE A 192 -13.69 -6.62 25.42
C PHE A 192 -14.45 -6.73 26.74
N MET A 193 -14.44 -5.65 27.52
CA MET A 193 -15.16 -5.63 28.81
C MET A 193 -16.67 -5.73 28.60
N PRO A 194 -17.37 -6.60 29.37
CA PRO A 194 -18.81 -6.79 29.24
C PRO A 194 -19.61 -5.50 29.49
N SER A 195 -19.09 -4.60 30.34
CA SER A 195 -19.70 -3.28 30.62
C SER A 195 -19.72 -2.38 29.40
N THR A 196 -18.63 -2.37 28.62
CA THR A 196 -18.52 -1.61 27.37
C THR A 196 -19.47 -2.14 26.32
N LEU A 197 -19.57 -3.47 26.21
CA LEU A 197 -20.46 -4.13 25.25
C LEU A 197 -21.94 -3.86 25.54
N LYS A 198 -22.34 -3.85 26.81
CA LYS A 198 -23.71 -3.50 27.18
C LYS A 198 -24.06 -2.08 26.76
N ARG A 199 -23.21 -1.11 27.09
CA ARG A 199 -23.40 0.29 26.66
C ARG A 199 -23.55 0.43 25.15
N LEU A 200 -22.70 -0.21 24.38
CA LEU A 200 -22.73 -0.14 22.91
C LEU A 200 -23.95 -0.84 22.29
N LYS A 201 -24.57 -1.81 22.99
CA LYS A 201 -25.81 -2.46 22.58
C LYS A 201 -27.04 -1.65 22.93
N ASP A 202 -26.99 -0.90 24.02
CA ASP A 202 -28.11 -0.06 24.51
C ASP A 202 -28.22 1.26 23.71
N GLU A 203 -27.14 1.73 23.08
CA GLU A 203 -27.10 2.95 22.26
C GLU A 203 -27.52 2.72 20.78
N ARG A 204 -27.98 1.54 20.42
CA ARG A 204 -28.41 1.16 19.05
C ARG A 204 -29.94 1.12 18.98
#